data_121fa6158a603588c4bf6302fb2e416a
#
_entry.id   121fa6158a603588c4bf6302fb2e416a
#
_cell.length_a   1.000
_cell.length_b   1.000
_cell.length_c   1.000
_cell.angle_alpha   90.00
_cell.angle_beta   90.00
_cell.angle_gamma   90.00
#
_symmetry.space_group_name_H-M   'P 1'
#
loop_
_entity.id
_entity.type
_entity.pdbx_description
1 polymer ?
#
loop_
_entity_poly.entity_id
_entity_poly.type
_entity_poly.pdbx_seq_one_letter_code
_entity_poly.pdbx_strand_id
1 'polypeptide(L)'
;MGIGFYGGVYTKQNIASADTPRRFETSEKKLSHAIIEVETHGQTFGTVSVYTYVYYAAGSKFDLYDIDLQSLYFANHTAGNNGVVSILGTLAEA
;
A
#
# COMPACT_ATOMS: atom_id res chain seq x y z
N MET A 1 -22.19 -16.63 11.59
CA MET A 1 -21.13 -16.21 10.74
C MET A 1 -20.57 -14.87 11.19
N GLY A 2 -19.34 -14.73 11.09
CA GLY A 2 -18.70 -13.54 11.56
C GLY A 2 -18.93 -12.34 10.67
N ILE A 3 -18.19 -11.30 10.95
CA ILE A 3 -18.14 -10.15 10.09
C ILE A 3 -17.63 -10.62 8.75
N GLY A 4 -18.40 -10.43 7.72
CA GLY A 4 -18.06 -10.95 6.42
C GLY A 4 -16.96 -10.15 5.74
N PHE A 5 -15.85 -10.78 5.49
CA PHE A 5 -14.91 -10.32 4.48
C PHE A 5 -15.13 -11.17 3.26
N TYR A 6 -15.78 -10.61 2.26
CA TYR A 6 -15.97 -11.33 1.01
C TYR A 6 -14.63 -11.36 0.28
N GLY A 7 -14.31 -12.51 -0.29
CA GLY A 7 -13.07 -12.66 -1.03
C GLY A 7 -11.84 -12.92 -0.17
N GLY A 8 -12.00 -12.96 1.16
CA GLY A 8 -10.89 -13.26 2.06
C GLY A 8 -10.09 -12.02 2.47
N VAL A 9 -9.13 -12.27 3.34
CA VAL A 9 -8.29 -11.23 3.93
C VAL A 9 -6.90 -11.27 3.30
N TYR A 10 -6.38 -10.10 2.98
CA TYR A 10 -5.02 -9.94 2.49
C TYR A 10 -4.24 -9.10 3.49
N THR A 11 -3.05 -9.57 3.86
CA THR A 11 -2.14 -8.79 4.71
C THR A 11 -0.73 -8.85 4.16
N LYS A 12 -0.02 -7.75 4.28
CA LYS A 12 1.41 -7.71 3.99
C LYS A 12 2.02 -6.67 4.91
N GLN A 13 2.95 -7.09 5.74
CA GLN A 13 3.49 -6.27 6.81
C GLN A 13 4.96 -6.00 6.60
N ASN A 14 5.41 -4.84 7.10
CA ASN A 14 6.82 -4.46 7.12
C ASN A 14 7.46 -4.46 5.73
N ILE A 15 6.76 -3.90 4.77
CA ILE A 15 7.28 -3.77 3.41
C ILE A 15 8.27 -2.59 3.39
N ALA A 16 9.54 -2.89 3.11
CA ALA A 16 10.56 -1.86 3.06
C ALA A 16 10.38 -0.98 1.82
N SER A 17 10.52 0.32 2.00
CA SER A 17 10.48 1.27 0.90
C SER A 17 11.89 1.54 0.36
N ALA A 18 11.95 2.28 -0.73
CA ALA A 18 13.20 2.70 -1.36
C ALA A 18 13.00 4.07 -2.01
N ASP A 19 14.10 4.66 -2.47
CA ASP A 19 14.02 5.94 -3.17
C ASP A 19 13.32 5.79 -4.53
N THR A 20 13.48 4.63 -5.17
CA THR A 20 12.80 4.32 -6.42
C THR A 20 11.41 3.75 -6.12
N PRO A 21 10.37 4.22 -6.80
CA PRO A 21 9.01 3.70 -6.55
C PRO A 21 8.93 2.19 -6.72
N ARG A 22 8.24 1.56 -5.78
CA ARG A 22 8.03 0.11 -5.73
C ARG A 22 6.55 -0.19 -5.71
N ARG A 23 6.17 -1.33 -6.26
CA ARG A 23 4.79 -1.83 -6.16
C ARG A 23 4.62 -2.69 -4.92
N PHE A 24 3.39 -2.73 -4.43
CA PHE A 24 3.07 -3.67 -3.36
C PHE A 24 3.07 -5.11 -3.86
N GLU A 25 2.62 -5.32 -5.10
CA GLU A 25 2.60 -6.64 -5.71
C GLU A 25 3.11 -6.56 -7.15
N THR A 26 3.77 -7.62 -7.59
CA THR A 26 4.30 -7.69 -8.95
C THR A 26 3.32 -8.31 -9.94
N SER A 27 2.22 -8.88 -9.43
CA SER A 27 1.14 -9.42 -10.26
C SER A 27 -0.18 -8.86 -9.77
N GLU A 28 -1.23 -9.05 -10.56
CA GLU A 28 -2.54 -8.51 -10.22
C GLU A 28 -3.00 -8.99 -8.84
N LYS A 29 -3.40 -8.05 -8.00
CA LYS A 29 -3.94 -8.34 -6.67
C LYS A 29 -4.98 -7.27 -6.36
N LYS A 30 -6.24 -7.58 -6.69
CA LYS A 30 -7.33 -6.63 -6.52
C LYS A 30 -7.94 -6.74 -5.13
N LEU A 31 -8.06 -5.60 -4.48
CA LEU A 31 -8.68 -5.49 -3.17
C LEU A 31 -9.91 -4.60 -3.28
N SER A 32 -10.99 -5.01 -2.62
CA SER A 32 -12.18 -4.17 -2.53
C SER A 32 -11.96 -3.04 -1.54
N HIS A 33 -11.19 -3.28 -0.49
CA HIS A 33 -10.85 -2.29 0.52
C HIS A 33 -9.47 -2.61 1.06
N ALA A 34 -8.68 -1.58 1.29
CA ALA A 34 -7.36 -1.73 1.89
C ALA A 34 -7.09 -0.59 2.85
N ILE A 35 -6.41 -0.91 3.94
CA ILE A 35 -5.91 0.07 4.89
C ILE A 35 -4.41 0.03 4.81
N ILE A 36 -3.80 1.16 4.51
CA ILE A 36 -2.35 1.30 4.41
C ILE A 36 -1.85 2.05 5.63
N GLU A 37 -0.81 1.52 6.26
CA GLU A 37 -0.16 2.19 7.39
C GLU A 37 1.29 2.51 7.03
N VAL A 38 1.68 3.78 7.21
CA VAL A 38 3.07 4.22 7.09
C VAL A 38 3.70 4.12 8.47
N GLU A 39 4.55 3.12 8.68
CA GLU A 39 5.08 2.83 10.01
C GLU A 39 6.28 3.71 10.37
N THR A 40 7.25 3.84 9.46
CA THR A 40 8.46 4.62 9.70
C THR A 40 8.78 5.46 8.46
N HIS A 41 9.21 6.69 8.68
CA HIS A 41 9.55 7.67 7.65
C HIS A 41 8.42 7.93 6.66
N GLY A 42 8.24 9.17 6.29
CA GLY A 42 7.19 9.57 5.35
C GLY A 42 7.35 8.91 3.99
N GLN A 43 6.23 8.60 3.37
CA GLN A 43 6.17 7.91 2.08
C GLN A 43 5.27 8.66 1.14
N THR A 44 5.55 8.52 -0.16
CA THR A 44 4.67 9.03 -1.21
C THR A 44 4.08 7.86 -1.97
N PHE A 45 2.84 8.04 -2.41
CA PHE A 45 2.08 6.99 -3.10
C PHE A 45 1.54 7.50 -4.43
N GLY A 46 1.42 6.61 -5.39
CA GLY A 46 0.87 6.93 -6.70
C GLY A 46 0.59 5.69 -7.51
N THR A 47 0.11 5.90 -8.74
CA THR A 47 -0.31 4.81 -9.61
C THR A 47 0.61 4.59 -10.80
N VAL A 48 1.69 5.35 -10.90
CA VAL A 48 2.69 5.16 -11.96
C VAL A 48 4.08 5.08 -11.34
N SER A 49 4.94 4.30 -11.97
CA SER A 49 6.26 3.98 -11.42
C SER A 49 7.22 5.16 -11.36
N VAL A 50 6.95 6.21 -12.09
CA VAL A 50 7.83 7.39 -12.16
C VAL A 50 7.40 8.46 -11.17
N TYR A 51 6.10 8.50 -10.85
CA TYR A 51 5.53 9.55 -10.01
C TYR A 51 4.76 8.96 -8.86
N THR A 52 5.06 9.47 -7.68
CA THR A 52 4.31 9.22 -6.47
C THR A 52 3.98 10.58 -5.88
N TYR A 53 2.69 10.92 -5.85
CA TYR A 53 2.27 12.30 -5.59
C TYR A 53 1.78 12.56 -4.19
N VAL A 54 1.17 11.58 -3.58
CA VAL A 54 0.46 11.79 -2.32
C VAL A 54 1.38 11.43 -1.17
N TYR A 55 1.67 12.41 -0.33
CA TYR A 55 2.56 12.23 0.81
C TYR A 55 1.77 11.86 2.06
N TYR A 56 2.28 10.87 2.79
CA TYR A 56 1.78 10.50 4.11
C TYR A 56 2.95 10.41 5.09
N ALA A 57 2.84 11.12 6.21
CA ALA A 57 3.87 11.09 7.24
C ALA A 57 3.88 9.75 7.98
N ALA A 58 4.99 9.46 8.65
CA ALA A 58 5.08 8.28 9.52
C ALA A 58 3.95 8.30 10.55
N GLY A 59 3.35 7.16 10.78
CA GLY A 59 2.20 7.02 11.68
C GLY A 59 0.86 7.22 11.01
N SER A 60 0.83 7.59 9.73
CA SER A 60 -0.41 7.79 9.01
C SER A 60 -1.05 6.46 8.61
N LYS A 61 -2.39 6.45 8.58
CA LYS A 61 -3.18 5.37 8.02
C LYS A 61 -4.17 5.96 7.06
N PHE A 62 -4.44 5.26 5.96
CA PHE A 62 -5.43 5.70 5.01
C PHE A 62 -6.07 4.52 4.31
N ASP A 63 -7.27 4.74 3.79
CA ASP A 63 -8.08 3.71 3.16
C ASP A 63 -8.05 3.87 1.65
N LEU A 64 -8.05 2.72 0.95
CA LEU A 64 -8.23 2.67 -0.49
C LEU A 64 -9.34 1.69 -0.80
N TYR A 65 -10.06 1.95 -1.89
CA TYR A 65 -11.17 1.11 -2.33
C TYR A 65 -10.95 0.72 -3.78
N ASP A 66 -11.29 -0.53 -4.10
CA ASP A 66 -11.23 -1.04 -5.48
C ASP A 66 -9.86 -0.80 -6.10
N ILE A 67 -8.81 -1.23 -5.39
CA ILE A 67 -7.43 -1.00 -5.80
C ILE A 67 -6.76 -2.30 -6.25
N ASP A 68 -5.96 -2.22 -7.30
CA ASP A 68 -5.07 -3.30 -7.71
C ASP A 68 -3.67 -2.97 -7.20
N LEU A 69 -3.15 -3.79 -6.31
CA LEU A 69 -1.85 -3.53 -5.70
C LEU A 69 -0.69 -3.60 -6.69
N GLN A 70 -0.91 -4.20 -7.87
CA GLN A 70 0.08 -4.17 -8.95
C GLN A 70 0.25 -2.76 -9.49
N SER A 71 -0.79 -1.92 -9.37
CA SER A 71 -0.78 -0.55 -9.87
C SER A 71 -0.52 0.48 -8.79
N LEU A 72 -0.27 0.05 -7.56
CA LEU A 72 -0.03 0.99 -6.46
C LEU A 72 1.47 1.03 -6.16
N TYR A 73 2.05 2.20 -6.32
CA TYR A 73 3.47 2.44 -6.09
C TYR A 73 3.69 3.27 -4.85
N PHE A 74 4.81 3.07 -4.19
CA PHE A 74 5.22 3.90 -3.06
C PHE A 74 6.73 4.08 -3.08
N ALA A 75 7.18 5.20 -2.52
CA ALA A 75 8.61 5.54 -2.47
C ALA A 75 8.89 6.38 -1.23
N ASN A 76 10.17 6.47 -0.86
CA ASN A 76 10.60 7.37 0.21
C ASN A 76 10.25 8.82 -0.17
N HIS A 77 9.72 9.57 0.79
CA HIS A 77 9.53 11.00 0.60
C HIS A 77 10.87 11.72 0.61
N THR A 78 11.75 11.33 1.52
CA THR A 78 13.11 11.89 1.62
C THR A 78 14.11 10.82 1.22
N ALA A 79 14.97 11.14 0.26
CA ALA A 79 15.97 10.20 -0.23
C ALA A 79 16.83 9.67 0.91
N GLY A 80 17.06 8.37 0.93
CA GLY A 80 17.86 7.69 1.94
C GLY A 80 17.10 7.32 3.20
N ASN A 81 15.89 7.85 3.41
CA ASN A 81 15.07 7.53 4.58
C ASN A 81 14.13 6.38 4.24
N ASN A 82 14.69 5.19 4.13
CA ASN A 82 13.91 3.98 3.85
C ASN A 82 12.94 3.71 4.99
N GLY A 83 11.67 3.71 4.66
CA GLY A 83 10.63 3.48 5.65
C GLY A 83 10.02 2.11 5.53
N VAL A 84 8.96 1.90 6.28
CA VAL A 84 8.22 0.64 6.32
C VAL A 84 6.74 0.96 6.17
N VAL A 85 6.07 0.18 5.33
CA VAL A 85 4.65 0.31 5.06
C VAL A 85 3.99 -1.04 5.25
N SER A 86 2.78 -1.05 5.79
CA SER A 86 2.00 -2.27 5.97
C SER A 86 0.63 -2.10 5.34
N ILE A 87 0.03 -3.21 4.94
CA ILE A 87 -1.30 -3.21 4.33
C ILE A 87 -2.15 -4.33 4.91
N LEU A 88 -3.41 -4.00 5.14
CA LEU A 88 -4.45 -4.95 5.50
C LEU A 88 -5.64 -4.70 4.59
N GLY A 89 -6.14 -5.72 3.95
CA GLY A 89 -7.24 -5.52 3.02
C GLY A 89 -8.14 -6.72 2.87
N THR A 90 -9.17 -6.53 2.08
CA THR A 90 -10.13 -7.56 1.70
C THR A 90 -10.00 -7.80 0.22
N LEU A 91 -9.73 -9.05 -0.16
CA LEU A 91 -9.63 -9.43 -1.58
C LEU A 91 -10.95 -9.16 -2.28
N ALA A 92 -10.88 -8.65 -3.50
CA ALA A 92 -12.05 -8.48 -4.32
C ALA A 92 -12.60 -9.85 -4.71
N GLU A 93 -13.92 -9.97 -4.75
CA GLU A 93 -14.53 -11.21 -5.24
C GLU A 93 -14.28 -11.37 -6.72
N ALA A 94 -14.01 -12.60 -7.09
CA ALA A 94 -13.81 -12.94 -8.49
C ALA A 94 -15.11 -12.84 -9.29
#